data_02236b665d4b2061824d18824f3939a2
#
_entry.id   02236b665d4b2061824d18824f3939a2
#
_cell.length_a   1.000
_cell.length_b   1.000
_cell.length_c   1.000
_cell.angle_alpha   90.00
_cell.angle_beta   90.00
_cell.angle_gamma   90.00
#
_symmetry.space_group_name_H-M   'P 1'
#
loop_
_entity.id
_entity.type
_entity.pdbx_description
1 polymer ?
#
loop_
_entity_poly.entity_id
_entity_poly.type
_entity_poly.pdbx_seq_one_letter_code
_entity_poly.pdbx_strand_id
1 'polypeptide(L)'
;MRMKKQYATLGLALALAGCGGGQAVTQPTDTTLSQDMDTAKDAVGLERLAVAEQQYRAAGQRAVARDDVTAIGDAGYNLATVQLDEGKPQDALATLTATRSALATRGQTGDDAGLDLVQAGALHRLGRDTEAAAAAARAAGAQDTDIVEKAQFIRGLIADDSGDQATLASVDAYFAGLTGKLPDSWTADGKEIAARNLLVTGGSTQTAMQDAMQAATIRQTQVDYRNMARALGVAGRAAAKAGNAQAAAQFYARASQSARQAGDKASADRWAKLAGTAVAADPFALPTPSATPQKK
;
A
#
# COMPACT_ATOMS: atom_id res chain seq x y z
N MET A 1 -23.87 92.94 -6.36
CA MET A 1 -22.70 92.58 -5.60
C MET A 1 -23.09 91.37 -4.70
N ARG A 2 -22.85 90.11 -5.13
CA ARG A 2 -23.36 88.92 -4.46
C ARG A 2 -22.13 88.21 -3.77
N MET A 3 -22.17 88.19 -2.46
CA MET A 3 -21.21 87.48 -1.62
C MET A 3 -21.49 85.99 -1.66
N LYS A 4 -20.51 85.17 -2.11
CA LYS A 4 -20.55 83.72 -2.04
C LYS A 4 -20.02 83.29 -0.69
N LYS A 5 -20.87 82.60 0.09
CA LYS A 5 -20.47 81.91 1.31
C LYS A 5 -19.78 80.58 0.95
N GLN A 6 -18.54 80.42 1.37
CA GLN A 6 -17.83 79.14 1.29
C GLN A 6 -18.14 78.32 2.56
N TYR A 7 -18.68 77.10 2.38
CA TYR A 7 -18.80 76.13 3.44
C TYR A 7 -17.57 75.22 3.41
N ALA A 8 -16.78 75.26 4.47
CA ALA A 8 -15.71 74.32 4.69
C ALA A 8 -16.29 73.02 5.21
N THR A 9 -16.26 71.97 4.41
CA THR A 9 -16.56 70.61 4.85
C THR A 9 -15.31 69.97 5.43
N LEU A 10 -15.36 69.74 6.75
CA LEU A 10 -14.37 69.01 7.51
C LEU A 10 -14.52 67.51 7.16
N GLY A 11 -13.68 66.98 6.29
CA GLY A 11 -13.58 65.54 5.97
C GLY A 11 -12.87 64.78 7.07
N LEU A 12 -13.59 64.00 7.84
CA LEU A 12 -13.02 63.03 8.82
C LEU A 12 -12.48 61.83 8.06
N ALA A 13 -11.19 61.78 7.82
CA ALA A 13 -10.53 60.59 7.26
C ALA A 13 -10.41 59.53 8.34
N LEU A 14 -11.28 58.52 8.32
CA LEU A 14 -11.06 57.25 9.05
C LEU A 14 -9.93 56.48 8.37
N ALA A 15 -8.77 56.51 8.95
CA ALA A 15 -7.69 55.57 8.64
C ALA A 15 -8.08 54.16 9.16
N LEU A 16 -8.63 53.33 8.27
CA LEU A 16 -8.69 51.89 8.49
C LEU A 16 -7.28 51.36 8.43
N ALA A 17 -6.63 51.24 9.60
CA ALA A 17 -5.43 50.44 9.74
C ALA A 17 -5.81 48.98 9.46
N GLY A 18 -5.57 48.52 8.25
CA GLY A 18 -5.63 47.11 7.88
C GLY A 18 -4.58 46.36 8.65
N CYS A 19 -4.94 45.84 9.81
CA CYS A 19 -4.17 44.76 10.45
C CYS A 19 -4.37 43.52 9.61
N GLY A 20 -3.29 42.95 9.12
CA GLY A 20 -3.43 41.59 8.81
C GLY A 20 -2.63 41.04 7.68
N GLY A 21 -1.36 41.27 7.64
CA GLY A 21 -0.46 40.25 7.16
C GLY A 21 -0.14 39.29 8.29
N GLY A 22 -1.01 38.34 8.58
CA GLY A 22 -0.63 37.22 9.42
C GLY A 22 0.46 36.47 8.66
N GLN A 23 1.74 36.71 9.03
CA GLN A 23 2.81 35.81 8.63
C GLN A 23 2.39 34.43 9.14
N ALA A 24 2.25 33.48 8.21
CA ALA A 24 2.12 32.07 8.60
C ALA A 24 3.29 31.80 9.57
N VAL A 25 2.94 31.51 10.81
CA VAL A 25 3.94 31.16 11.83
C VAL A 25 4.52 29.84 11.36
N THR A 26 5.64 29.91 10.63
CA THR A 26 6.41 28.71 10.30
C THR A 26 6.89 28.12 11.61
N GLN A 27 6.33 26.99 11.99
CA GLN A 27 6.80 26.28 13.17
C GLN A 27 8.30 25.99 12.99
N PRO A 28 9.12 26.16 14.05
CA PRO A 28 10.53 25.81 13.97
C PRO A 28 10.66 24.34 13.52
N THR A 29 11.56 24.08 12.59
CA THR A 29 11.86 22.73 12.12
C THR A 29 12.23 21.84 13.29
N ASP A 30 11.52 20.73 13.46
CA ASP A 30 11.84 19.73 14.48
C ASP A 30 12.83 18.72 13.89
N THR A 31 14.11 18.94 14.18
CA THR A 31 15.18 18.08 13.66
C THR A 31 15.04 16.63 14.12
N THR A 32 14.51 16.38 15.31
CA THR A 32 14.29 15.01 15.82
C THR A 32 13.17 14.32 15.06
N LEU A 33 12.04 15.00 14.81
CA LEU A 33 10.95 14.46 13.99
C LEU A 33 11.46 14.09 12.59
N SER A 34 12.20 15.01 11.97
CA SER A 34 12.77 14.75 10.63
C SER A 34 13.75 13.57 10.65
N GLN A 35 14.61 13.48 11.67
CA GLN A 35 15.54 12.37 11.82
C GLN A 35 14.83 11.03 12.04
N ASP A 36 13.76 10.99 12.84
CA ASP A 36 12.97 9.78 13.06
C ASP A 36 12.32 9.31 11.74
N MET A 37 11.74 10.24 10.97
CA MET A 37 11.15 9.94 9.66
C MET A 37 12.19 9.44 8.65
N ASP A 38 13.35 10.08 8.56
CA ASP A 38 14.43 9.71 7.64
C ASP A 38 15.03 8.36 8.04
N THR A 39 15.29 8.14 9.35
CA THR A 39 15.79 6.86 9.85
C THR A 39 14.80 5.72 9.57
N ALA A 40 13.50 5.99 9.73
CA ALA A 40 12.48 5.00 9.41
C ALA A 40 12.48 4.65 7.92
N LYS A 41 12.57 5.65 7.05
CA LYS A 41 12.63 5.45 5.59
C LYS A 41 13.86 4.64 5.18
N ASP A 42 15.02 4.96 5.74
CA ASP A 42 16.26 4.22 5.49
C ASP A 42 16.13 2.76 5.99
N ALA A 43 15.52 2.56 7.15
CA ALA A 43 15.26 1.23 7.70
C ALA A 43 14.33 0.39 6.80
N VAL A 44 13.31 0.99 6.19
CA VAL A 44 12.48 0.33 5.16
C VAL A 44 13.33 -0.08 3.97
N GLY A 45 14.17 0.79 3.45
CA GLY A 45 15.06 0.49 2.34
C GLY A 45 16.08 -0.64 2.62
N LEU A 46 16.35 -0.89 3.90
CA LEU A 46 17.23 -1.98 4.39
C LEU A 46 16.44 -3.21 4.87
N GLU A 47 15.14 -3.27 4.62
CA GLU A 47 14.23 -4.34 5.10
C GLU A 47 14.22 -4.52 6.64
N ARG A 48 14.63 -3.50 7.39
CA ARG A 48 14.63 -3.49 8.87
C ARG A 48 13.27 -2.96 9.38
N LEU A 49 12.19 -3.66 9.05
CA LEU A 49 10.82 -3.19 9.27
C LEU A 49 10.52 -2.88 10.75
N ALA A 50 11.02 -3.69 11.69
CA ALA A 50 10.81 -3.43 13.12
C ALA A 50 11.47 -2.12 13.60
N VAL A 51 12.61 -1.73 13.01
CA VAL A 51 13.25 -0.44 13.28
C VAL A 51 12.41 0.68 12.66
N ALA A 52 11.95 0.51 11.43
CA ALA A 52 11.07 1.47 10.76
C ALA A 52 9.77 1.69 11.54
N GLU A 53 9.13 0.62 12.03
CA GLU A 53 7.92 0.71 12.87
C GLU A 53 8.18 1.56 14.11
N GLN A 54 9.29 1.31 14.81
CA GLN A 54 9.65 2.05 16.02
C GLN A 54 9.85 3.55 15.72
N GLN A 55 10.58 3.88 14.67
CA GLN A 55 10.90 5.26 14.31
C GLN A 55 9.67 6.03 13.82
N TYR A 56 8.84 5.43 12.92
CA TYR A 56 7.59 6.07 12.51
C TYR A 56 6.63 6.28 13.69
N ARG A 57 6.59 5.35 14.65
CA ARG A 57 5.80 5.52 15.87
C ARG A 57 6.29 6.70 16.70
N ALA A 58 7.61 6.85 16.89
CA ALA A 58 8.20 7.98 17.60
C ALA A 58 7.91 9.30 16.89
N ALA A 59 8.09 9.34 15.57
CA ALA A 59 7.75 10.50 14.74
C ALA A 59 6.28 10.90 14.88
N GLY A 60 5.35 9.94 14.81
CA GLY A 60 3.91 10.18 14.98
C GLY A 60 3.56 10.74 16.36
N GLN A 61 4.13 10.20 17.43
CA GLN A 61 3.93 10.73 18.79
C GLN A 61 4.43 12.17 18.91
N ARG A 62 5.58 12.47 18.31
CA ARG A 62 6.16 13.82 18.32
C ARG A 62 5.32 14.79 17.47
N ALA A 63 4.84 14.35 16.32
CA ALA A 63 3.94 15.13 15.46
C ALA A 63 2.64 15.51 16.19
N VAL A 64 2.04 14.56 16.93
CA VAL A 64 0.85 14.80 17.77
C VAL A 64 1.15 15.82 18.87
N ALA A 65 2.29 15.70 19.56
CA ALA A 65 2.68 16.63 20.64
C ALA A 65 2.94 18.07 20.14
N ARG A 66 3.20 18.22 18.83
CA ARG A 66 3.47 19.52 18.18
C ARG A 66 2.26 20.08 17.42
N ASP A 67 1.16 19.36 17.39
CA ASP A 67 0.00 19.68 16.53
C ASP A 67 0.37 19.82 15.03
N ASP A 68 1.38 19.07 14.58
CA ASP A 68 1.82 19.05 13.18
C ASP A 68 0.94 18.09 12.38
N VAL A 69 -0.11 18.65 11.76
CA VAL A 69 -1.13 17.92 11.02
C VAL A 69 -0.54 17.11 9.87
N THR A 70 0.38 17.68 9.11
CA THR A 70 1.03 17.01 7.99
C THR A 70 1.85 15.82 8.48
N ALA A 71 2.70 16.04 9.47
CA ALA A 71 3.54 14.98 10.01
C ALA A 71 2.71 13.86 10.70
N ILE A 72 1.55 14.18 11.30
CA ILE A 72 0.63 13.17 11.85
C ILE A 72 0.13 12.23 10.73
N GLY A 73 -0.32 12.80 9.61
CA GLY A 73 -0.77 12.05 8.45
C GLY A 73 0.35 11.17 7.86
N ASP A 74 1.50 11.77 7.60
CA ASP A 74 2.66 11.10 7.00
C ASP A 74 3.19 9.96 7.88
N ALA A 75 3.38 10.22 9.17
CA ALA A 75 3.86 9.19 10.10
C ALA A 75 2.83 8.06 10.26
N GLY A 76 1.54 8.39 10.33
CA GLY A 76 0.46 7.40 10.44
C GLY A 76 0.35 6.51 9.20
N TYR A 77 0.42 7.11 8.00
CA TYR A 77 0.45 6.38 6.73
C TYR A 77 1.63 5.41 6.65
N ASN A 78 2.84 5.91 6.90
CA ASN A 78 4.06 5.10 6.80
C ASN A 78 4.11 4.00 7.87
N LEU A 79 3.70 4.32 9.12
CA LEU A 79 3.61 3.33 10.19
C LEU A 79 2.66 2.19 9.84
N ALA A 80 1.46 2.51 9.36
CA ALA A 80 0.48 1.50 8.97
C ALA A 80 0.96 0.66 7.78
N THR A 81 1.66 1.27 6.81
CA THR A 81 2.26 0.57 5.67
C THR A 81 3.32 -0.43 6.14
N VAL A 82 4.24 -0.02 7.01
CA VAL A 82 5.27 -0.91 7.58
C VAL A 82 4.62 -2.06 8.35
N GLN A 83 3.58 -1.79 9.15
CA GLN A 83 2.86 -2.84 9.86
C GLN A 83 2.20 -3.85 8.91
N LEU A 84 1.69 -3.40 7.76
CA LEU A 84 1.23 -4.32 6.72
C LEU A 84 2.38 -5.17 6.18
N ASP A 85 3.53 -4.59 5.94
CA ASP A 85 4.69 -5.33 5.43
C ASP A 85 5.25 -6.33 6.43
N GLU A 86 5.10 -6.06 7.71
CA GLU A 86 5.38 -7.02 8.78
C GLU A 86 4.30 -8.10 8.96
N GLY A 87 3.20 -8.04 8.19
CA GLY A 87 2.08 -8.99 8.33
C GLY A 87 1.18 -8.74 9.54
N LYS A 88 1.10 -7.48 10.00
CA LYS A 88 0.31 -7.02 11.14
C LYS A 88 -0.90 -6.17 10.70
N PRO A 89 -1.87 -6.70 9.92
CA PRO A 89 -2.96 -5.88 9.37
C PRO A 89 -3.90 -5.31 10.42
N GLN A 90 -4.07 -5.96 11.58
CA GLN A 90 -4.86 -5.42 12.68
C GLN A 90 -4.20 -4.18 13.29
N ASP A 91 -2.89 -4.19 13.47
CA ASP A 91 -2.13 -3.05 14.00
C ASP A 91 -2.16 -1.89 13.02
N ALA A 92 -2.05 -2.16 11.73
CA ALA A 92 -2.22 -1.16 10.68
C ALA A 92 -3.59 -0.47 10.77
N LEU A 93 -4.69 -1.22 10.91
CA LEU A 93 -6.03 -0.64 11.08
C LEU A 93 -6.15 0.19 12.36
N ALA A 94 -5.55 -0.26 13.46
CA ALA A 94 -5.53 0.50 14.71
C ALA A 94 -4.77 1.81 14.54
N THR A 95 -3.60 1.78 13.89
CA THR A 95 -2.80 2.97 13.56
C THR A 95 -3.60 3.95 12.69
N LEU A 96 -4.25 3.48 11.63
CA LEU A 96 -5.07 4.33 10.76
C LEU A 96 -6.23 4.99 11.51
N THR A 97 -6.88 4.23 12.40
CA THR A 97 -7.96 4.77 13.24
C THR A 97 -7.45 5.87 14.18
N ALA A 98 -6.32 5.64 14.84
CA ALA A 98 -5.70 6.62 15.73
C ALA A 98 -5.26 7.88 14.97
N THR A 99 -4.67 7.70 13.77
CA THR A 99 -4.24 8.81 12.90
C THR A 99 -5.43 9.68 12.49
N ARG A 100 -6.51 9.07 12.00
CA ARG A 100 -7.74 9.81 11.63
C ARG A 100 -8.35 10.54 12.82
N SER A 101 -8.37 9.92 14.00
CA SER A 101 -8.85 10.57 15.22
C SER A 101 -7.98 11.78 15.60
N ALA A 102 -6.65 11.65 15.50
CA ALA A 102 -5.73 12.75 15.78
C ALA A 102 -5.87 13.91 14.78
N LEU A 103 -6.12 13.61 13.50
CA LEU A 103 -6.41 14.60 12.47
C LEU A 103 -7.76 15.29 12.72
N ALA A 104 -8.80 14.53 13.04
CA ALA A 104 -10.15 15.05 13.30
C ALA A 104 -10.19 16.01 14.48
N THR A 105 -9.45 15.74 15.57
CA THR A 105 -9.32 16.66 16.70
C THR A 105 -8.66 17.99 16.35
N ARG A 106 -8.02 18.07 15.18
CA ARG A 106 -7.38 19.27 14.62
C ARG A 106 -8.16 19.88 13.46
N GLY A 107 -9.42 19.49 13.32
CA GLY A 107 -10.33 20.04 12.30
C GLY A 107 -10.07 19.53 10.88
N GLN A 108 -9.30 18.47 10.72
CA GLN A 108 -9.11 17.81 9.42
C GLN A 108 -10.18 16.73 9.22
N THR A 109 -10.70 16.61 8.00
CA THR A 109 -11.77 15.63 7.70
C THR A 109 -11.30 14.19 7.75
N GLY A 110 -9.97 13.96 7.69
CA GLY A 110 -9.40 12.61 7.65
C GLY A 110 -9.67 11.87 6.34
N ASP A 111 -10.21 12.56 5.33
CA ASP A 111 -10.40 12.04 3.97
C ASP A 111 -9.06 12.09 3.25
N ASP A 112 -8.20 11.14 3.61
CA ASP A 112 -6.88 10.96 3.02
C ASP A 112 -6.88 9.67 2.22
N ALA A 113 -6.70 9.80 0.90
CA ALA A 113 -6.71 8.68 -0.02
C ALA A 113 -5.55 7.69 0.24
N GLY A 114 -4.42 8.16 0.76
CA GLY A 114 -3.32 7.31 1.18
C GLY A 114 -3.73 6.43 2.37
N LEU A 115 -4.39 7.00 3.38
CA LEU A 115 -4.90 6.23 4.51
C LEU A 115 -5.99 5.24 4.07
N ASP A 116 -6.84 5.61 3.10
CA ASP A 116 -7.83 4.69 2.52
C ASP A 116 -7.18 3.55 1.75
N LEU A 117 -6.11 3.82 1.01
CA LEU A 117 -5.34 2.79 0.29
C LEU A 117 -4.76 1.74 1.25
N VAL A 118 -4.09 2.19 2.32
CA VAL A 118 -3.51 1.28 3.32
C VAL A 118 -4.61 0.53 4.07
N GLN A 119 -5.74 1.19 4.36
CA GLN A 119 -6.91 0.55 4.95
C GLN A 119 -7.46 -0.56 4.06
N ALA A 120 -7.58 -0.32 2.75
CA ALA A 120 -8.02 -1.34 1.80
C ALA A 120 -7.12 -2.57 1.82
N GLY A 121 -5.80 -2.37 1.79
CA GLY A 121 -4.82 -3.45 1.88
C GLY A 121 -4.92 -4.24 3.19
N ALA A 122 -5.11 -3.56 4.32
CA ALA A 122 -5.25 -4.20 5.63
C ALA A 122 -6.54 -5.03 5.72
N LEU A 123 -7.66 -4.47 5.29
CA LEU A 123 -8.96 -5.14 5.30
C LEU A 123 -8.97 -6.36 4.39
N HIS A 124 -8.38 -6.25 3.18
CA HIS A 124 -8.27 -7.38 2.25
C HIS A 124 -7.42 -8.52 2.84
N ARG A 125 -6.30 -8.22 3.49
CA ARG A 125 -5.50 -9.25 4.18
C ARG A 125 -6.22 -9.94 5.33
N LEU A 126 -7.25 -9.29 5.89
CA LEU A 126 -8.12 -9.84 6.93
C LEU A 126 -9.35 -10.58 6.39
N GLY A 127 -9.51 -10.67 5.06
CA GLY A 127 -10.69 -11.24 4.42
C GLY A 127 -11.96 -10.41 4.60
N ARG A 128 -11.83 -9.12 4.93
CA ARG A 128 -12.95 -8.17 5.07
C ARG A 128 -13.21 -7.47 3.74
N ASP A 129 -13.46 -8.26 2.68
CA ASP A 129 -13.40 -7.81 1.29
C ASP A 129 -14.42 -6.73 0.94
N THR A 130 -15.62 -6.76 1.52
CA THR A 130 -16.63 -5.69 1.30
C THR A 130 -16.12 -4.33 1.79
N GLU A 131 -15.52 -4.29 2.96
CA GLU A 131 -14.96 -3.06 3.54
C GLU A 131 -13.69 -2.63 2.80
N ALA A 132 -12.87 -3.61 2.40
CA ALA A 132 -11.69 -3.36 1.58
C ALA A 132 -12.05 -2.74 0.23
N ALA A 133 -13.07 -3.25 -0.45
CA ALA A 133 -13.56 -2.71 -1.71
C ALA A 133 -14.05 -1.26 -1.58
N ALA A 134 -14.77 -0.95 -0.50
CA ALA A 134 -15.22 0.41 -0.22
C ALA A 134 -14.05 1.37 0.03
N ALA A 135 -13.05 0.96 0.80
CA ALA A 135 -11.85 1.76 1.05
C ALA A 135 -11.02 1.96 -0.25
N ALA A 136 -10.82 0.89 -1.03
CA ALA A 136 -10.12 0.97 -2.31
C ALA A 136 -10.85 1.87 -3.33
N ALA A 137 -12.20 1.87 -3.32
CA ALA A 137 -12.98 2.76 -4.17
C ALA A 137 -12.79 4.24 -3.80
N ARG A 138 -12.68 4.57 -2.51
CA ARG A 138 -12.37 5.95 -2.08
C ARG A 138 -10.95 6.34 -2.50
N ALA A 139 -9.97 5.49 -2.28
CA ALA A 139 -8.59 5.73 -2.70
C ALA A 139 -8.45 5.91 -4.22
N ALA A 140 -9.23 5.15 -5.01
CA ALA A 140 -9.24 5.28 -6.48
C ALA A 140 -9.80 6.62 -6.99
N GLY A 141 -10.45 7.41 -6.13
CA GLY A 141 -10.90 8.79 -6.42
C GLY A 141 -9.82 9.86 -6.19
N ALA A 142 -8.60 9.50 -5.81
CA ALA A 142 -7.51 10.43 -5.58
C ALA A 142 -7.08 11.17 -6.86
N GLN A 143 -6.38 12.29 -6.66
CA GLN A 143 -5.69 12.97 -7.78
C GLN A 143 -4.27 12.42 -7.99
N ASP A 144 -3.69 11.81 -6.97
CA ASP A 144 -2.38 11.17 -7.03
C ASP A 144 -2.47 9.86 -7.82
N THR A 145 -1.77 9.80 -8.94
CA THR A 145 -1.82 8.67 -9.87
C THR A 145 -1.23 7.39 -9.30
N ASP A 146 -0.25 7.49 -8.38
CA ASP A 146 0.32 6.31 -7.72
C ASP A 146 -0.69 5.70 -6.75
N ILE A 147 -1.44 6.53 -6.03
CA ILE A 147 -2.53 6.07 -5.15
C ILE A 147 -3.64 5.42 -5.97
N VAL A 148 -4.05 6.06 -7.08
CA VAL A 148 -5.10 5.53 -7.96
C VAL A 148 -4.68 4.19 -8.51
N GLU A 149 -3.47 4.05 -9.05
CA GLU A 149 -2.97 2.80 -9.61
C GLU A 149 -3.00 1.67 -8.58
N LYS A 150 -2.45 1.91 -7.39
CA LYS A 150 -2.45 0.92 -6.30
C LYS A 150 -3.86 0.58 -5.82
N ALA A 151 -4.74 1.55 -5.76
CA ALA A 151 -6.15 1.32 -5.40
C ALA A 151 -6.86 0.45 -6.46
N GLN A 152 -6.64 0.72 -7.75
CA GLN A 152 -7.16 -0.12 -8.82
C GLN A 152 -6.61 -1.55 -8.74
N PHE A 153 -5.31 -1.69 -8.48
CA PHE A 153 -4.71 -3.00 -8.31
C PHE A 153 -5.36 -3.79 -7.16
N ILE A 154 -5.52 -3.18 -5.96
CA ILE A 154 -6.18 -3.82 -4.82
C ILE A 154 -7.64 -4.16 -5.16
N ARG A 155 -8.38 -3.30 -5.88
CA ARG A 155 -9.73 -3.58 -6.36
C ARG A 155 -9.77 -4.84 -7.23
N GLY A 156 -8.79 -4.98 -8.12
CA GLY A 156 -8.67 -6.17 -8.97
C GLY A 156 -8.38 -7.45 -8.18
N LEU A 157 -7.54 -7.38 -7.14
CA LEU A 157 -7.29 -8.51 -6.24
C LEU A 157 -8.57 -8.95 -5.50
N ILE A 158 -9.28 -7.99 -4.91
CA ILE A 158 -10.54 -8.24 -4.21
C ILE A 158 -11.58 -8.83 -5.17
N ALA A 159 -11.67 -8.30 -6.39
CA ALA A 159 -12.61 -8.77 -7.40
C ALA A 159 -12.33 -10.22 -7.84
N ASP A 160 -11.05 -10.61 -8.02
CA ASP A 160 -10.67 -12.00 -8.32
C ASP A 160 -11.02 -12.93 -7.13
N ASP A 161 -10.74 -12.52 -5.90
CA ASP A 161 -10.97 -13.33 -4.71
C ASP A 161 -12.47 -13.49 -4.38
N SER A 162 -13.28 -12.45 -4.65
CA SER A 162 -14.76 -12.48 -4.46
C SER A 162 -15.54 -13.02 -5.65
N GLY A 163 -14.89 -13.24 -6.79
CA GLY A 163 -15.55 -13.67 -8.04
C GLY A 163 -16.32 -12.55 -8.76
N ASP A 164 -16.05 -11.28 -8.46
CA ASP A 164 -16.65 -10.13 -9.17
C ASP A 164 -15.97 -9.89 -10.52
N GLN A 165 -16.44 -10.63 -11.53
CA GLN A 165 -15.90 -10.57 -12.88
C GLN A 165 -16.04 -9.18 -13.51
N ALA A 166 -17.10 -8.44 -13.20
CA ALA A 166 -17.35 -7.13 -13.81
C ALA A 166 -16.32 -6.10 -13.31
N THR A 167 -16.05 -6.08 -12.02
CA THR A 167 -15.01 -5.22 -11.45
C THR A 167 -13.63 -5.63 -11.93
N LEU A 168 -13.31 -6.93 -12.00
CA LEU A 168 -12.02 -7.41 -12.48
C LEU A 168 -11.78 -7.01 -13.94
N ALA A 169 -12.77 -7.17 -14.82
CA ALA A 169 -12.68 -6.74 -16.21
C ALA A 169 -12.53 -5.23 -16.35
N SER A 170 -13.21 -4.44 -15.52
CA SER A 170 -13.07 -2.98 -15.50
C SER A 170 -11.66 -2.54 -15.09
N VAL A 171 -11.06 -3.22 -14.09
CA VAL A 171 -9.70 -2.94 -13.64
C VAL A 171 -8.68 -3.37 -14.70
N ASP A 172 -8.87 -4.51 -15.36
CA ASP A 172 -8.03 -4.93 -16.49
C ASP A 172 -8.05 -3.90 -17.63
N ALA A 173 -9.25 -3.41 -17.99
CA ALA A 173 -9.38 -2.34 -18.96
C ALA A 173 -8.69 -1.03 -18.55
N TYR A 174 -8.71 -0.68 -17.26
CA TYR A 174 -7.95 0.47 -16.74
C TYR A 174 -6.45 0.31 -17.02
N PHE A 175 -5.84 -0.82 -16.65
CA PHE A 175 -4.41 -1.06 -16.88
C PHE A 175 -4.07 -1.14 -18.37
N ALA A 176 -4.92 -1.76 -19.18
CA ALA A 176 -4.75 -1.84 -20.64
C ALA A 176 -4.84 -0.46 -21.33
N GLY A 177 -5.56 0.49 -20.72
CA GLY A 177 -5.69 1.87 -21.21
C GLY A 177 -4.51 2.78 -20.88
N LEU A 178 -3.61 2.37 -19.97
CA LEU A 178 -2.43 3.15 -19.63
C LEU A 178 -1.45 3.18 -20.82
N THR A 179 -0.94 4.37 -21.12
CA THR A 179 -0.07 4.59 -22.29
C THR A 179 1.23 5.30 -21.89
N GLY A 180 2.24 5.20 -22.75
CA GLY A 180 3.54 5.80 -22.53
C GLY A 180 4.52 4.88 -21.82
N LYS A 181 5.60 5.45 -21.27
CA LYS A 181 6.57 4.70 -20.46
C LYS A 181 6.04 4.59 -19.03
N LEU A 182 5.50 3.44 -18.69
CA LEU A 182 4.99 3.15 -17.35
C LEU A 182 6.11 2.75 -16.40
N PRO A 183 5.96 3.02 -15.08
CA PRO A 183 6.80 2.41 -14.06
C PRO A 183 6.72 0.87 -14.15
N ASP A 184 7.82 0.20 -13.86
CA ASP A 184 7.87 -1.26 -13.88
C ASP A 184 6.86 -1.89 -12.91
N SER A 185 6.63 -1.25 -11.74
CA SER A 185 5.62 -1.70 -10.78
C SER A 185 4.21 -1.72 -11.38
N TRP A 186 3.82 -0.65 -12.10
CA TRP A 186 2.53 -0.56 -12.76
C TRP A 186 2.38 -1.59 -13.88
N THR A 187 3.48 -1.81 -14.63
CA THR A 187 3.51 -2.86 -15.66
C THR A 187 3.29 -4.24 -15.04
N ALA A 188 3.93 -4.53 -13.91
CA ALA A 188 3.76 -5.80 -13.21
C ALA A 188 2.32 -5.97 -12.67
N ASP A 189 1.74 -4.91 -12.10
CA ASP A 189 0.37 -4.92 -11.58
C ASP A 189 -0.63 -5.16 -12.72
N GLY A 190 -0.51 -4.46 -13.83
CA GLY A 190 -1.37 -4.66 -15.01
C GLY A 190 -1.27 -6.08 -15.58
N LYS A 191 -0.05 -6.62 -15.68
CA LYS A 191 0.18 -7.99 -16.13
C LYS A 191 -0.45 -9.03 -15.20
N GLU A 192 -0.35 -8.84 -13.90
CA GLU A 192 -0.98 -9.74 -12.93
C GLU A 192 -2.51 -9.68 -13.03
N ILE A 193 -3.10 -8.49 -13.16
CA ILE A 193 -4.55 -8.32 -13.34
C ILE A 193 -5.04 -8.95 -14.64
N ALA A 194 -4.35 -8.72 -15.76
CA ALA A 194 -4.69 -9.34 -17.05
C ALA A 194 -4.68 -10.88 -16.96
N ALA A 195 -3.66 -11.45 -16.30
CA ALA A 195 -3.58 -12.89 -16.08
C ALA A 195 -4.78 -13.41 -15.26
N ARG A 196 -5.16 -12.72 -14.20
CA ARG A 196 -6.31 -13.06 -13.34
C ARG A 196 -7.62 -12.99 -14.15
N ASN A 197 -7.82 -11.92 -14.92
CA ASN A 197 -9.00 -11.74 -15.76
C ASN A 197 -9.13 -12.85 -16.81
N LEU A 198 -8.04 -13.21 -17.50
CA LEU A 198 -8.03 -14.34 -18.44
C LEU A 198 -8.41 -15.67 -17.78
N LEU A 199 -7.96 -15.90 -16.55
CA LEU A 199 -8.31 -17.12 -15.82
C LEU A 199 -9.78 -17.17 -15.44
N VAL A 200 -10.38 -16.05 -15.05
CA VAL A 200 -11.79 -15.98 -14.65
C VAL A 200 -12.71 -16.08 -15.86
N THR A 201 -12.39 -15.37 -16.94
CA THR A 201 -13.22 -15.34 -18.16
C THR A 201 -13.06 -16.57 -19.07
N GLY A 202 -12.19 -17.52 -18.73
CA GLY A 202 -11.93 -18.70 -19.55
C GLY A 202 -11.06 -18.43 -20.78
N GLY A 203 -10.30 -17.35 -20.76
CA GLY A 203 -9.34 -17.02 -21.82
C GLY A 203 -8.12 -17.94 -21.85
N SER A 204 -7.11 -17.58 -22.64
CA SER A 204 -5.90 -18.39 -22.84
C SER A 204 -5.12 -18.57 -21.52
N THR A 205 -5.07 -19.81 -21.03
CA THR A 205 -4.25 -20.16 -19.85
C THR A 205 -2.76 -19.98 -20.09
N GLN A 206 -2.32 -20.15 -21.35
CA GLN A 206 -0.93 -19.92 -21.72
C GLN A 206 -0.57 -18.44 -21.63
N THR A 207 -1.41 -17.55 -22.15
CA THR A 207 -1.21 -16.10 -22.05
C THR A 207 -1.25 -15.66 -20.58
N ALA A 208 -2.20 -16.16 -19.80
CA ALA A 208 -2.29 -15.87 -18.37
C ALA A 208 -1.02 -16.30 -17.63
N MET A 209 -0.46 -17.46 -17.93
CA MET A 209 0.79 -17.92 -17.34
C MET A 209 1.97 -17.02 -17.75
N GLN A 210 2.05 -16.61 -19.02
CA GLN A 210 3.11 -15.72 -19.52
C GLN A 210 3.06 -14.34 -18.83
N ASP A 211 1.86 -13.73 -18.75
CA ASP A 211 1.66 -12.44 -18.09
C ASP A 211 2.01 -12.52 -16.59
N ALA A 212 1.56 -13.54 -15.90
CA ALA A 212 1.88 -13.74 -14.48
C ALA A 212 3.39 -13.97 -14.26
N MET A 213 4.06 -14.69 -15.16
CA MET A 213 5.53 -14.86 -15.09
C MET A 213 6.27 -13.57 -15.38
N GLN A 214 5.79 -12.75 -16.31
CA GLN A 214 6.37 -11.44 -16.60
C GLN A 214 6.26 -10.52 -15.38
N ALA A 215 5.08 -10.49 -14.73
CA ALA A 215 4.89 -9.77 -13.47
C ALA A 215 5.88 -10.27 -12.40
N ALA A 216 6.01 -11.59 -12.21
CA ALA A 216 6.95 -12.17 -11.26
C ALA A 216 8.41 -11.79 -11.55
N THR A 217 8.82 -11.75 -12.82
CA THR A 217 10.18 -11.36 -13.21
C THR A 217 10.45 -9.89 -12.89
N ILE A 218 9.51 -8.99 -13.17
CA ILE A 218 9.65 -7.58 -12.82
C ILE A 218 9.77 -7.43 -11.29
N ARG A 219 8.92 -8.12 -10.51
CA ARG A 219 8.99 -8.09 -9.05
C ARG A 219 10.31 -8.66 -8.51
N GLN A 220 10.87 -9.66 -9.17
CA GLN A 220 12.19 -10.20 -8.84
C GLN A 220 13.28 -9.14 -8.98
N THR A 221 13.29 -8.34 -10.05
CA THR A 221 14.28 -7.28 -10.25
C THR A 221 14.13 -6.15 -9.22
N GLN A 222 12.93 -5.98 -8.66
CA GLN A 222 12.63 -5.01 -7.61
C GLN A 222 12.88 -5.55 -6.19
N VAL A 223 13.31 -6.82 -6.05
CA VAL A 223 13.46 -7.51 -4.77
C VAL A 223 12.13 -7.60 -3.98
N ASP A 224 11.00 -7.44 -4.68
CA ASP A 224 9.65 -7.48 -4.10
C ASP A 224 9.14 -8.93 -4.01
N TYR A 225 9.67 -9.68 -3.04
CA TYR A 225 9.40 -11.10 -2.89
C TYR A 225 7.94 -11.41 -2.57
N ARG A 226 7.22 -10.52 -1.88
CA ARG A 226 5.81 -10.70 -1.54
C ARG A 226 4.93 -10.70 -2.79
N ASN A 227 5.07 -9.68 -3.61
CA ASN A 227 4.29 -9.56 -4.85
C ASN A 227 4.77 -10.57 -5.91
N MET A 228 6.07 -10.91 -5.93
CA MET A 228 6.60 -12.01 -6.72
C MET A 228 5.91 -13.35 -6.38
N ALA A 229 5.75 -13.66 -5.08
CA ALA A 229 5.06 -14.86 -4.63
C ALA A 229 3.62 -14.92 -5.14
N ARG A 230 2.90 -13.79 -5.07
CA ARG A 230 1.53 -13.69 -5.56
C ARG A 230 1.44 -13.92 -7.08
N ALA A 231 2.28 -13.27 -7.87
CA ALA A 231 2.33 -13.44 -9.32
C ALA A 231 2.68 -14.90 -9.71
N LEU A 232 3.65 -15.53 -9.04
CA LEU A 232 3.96 -16.95 -9.22
C LEU A 232 2.76 -17.85 -8.86
N GLY A 233 1.98 -17.48 -7.85
CA GLY A 233 0.73 -18.18 -7.51
C GLY A 233 -0.29 -18.12 -8.63
N VAL A 234 -0.42 -16.96 -9.32
CA VAL A 234 -1.29 -16.83 -10.51
C VAL A 234 -0.77 -17.70 -11.67
N ALA A 235 0.55 -17.74 -11.91
CA ALA A 235 1.14 -18.65 -12.90
C ALA A 235 0.83 -20.12 -12.59
N GLY A 236 0.88 -20.51 -11.30
CA GLY A 236 0.49 -21.84 -10.83
C GLY A 236 -0.98 -22.14 -11.09
N ARG A 237 -1.89 -21.20 -10.84
CA ARG A 237 -3.32 -21.32 -11.18
C ARG A 237 -3.52 -21.52 -12.69
N ALA A 238 -2.78 -20.76 -13.53
CA ALA A 238 -2.83 -20.88 -14.98
C ALA A 238 -2.39 -22.27 -15.46
N ALA A 239 -1.26 -22.76 -14.93
CA ALA A 239 -0.74 -24.09 -15.26
C ALA A 239 -1.71 -25.20 -14.82
N ALA A 240 -2.29 -25.10 -13.62
CA ALA A 240 -3.28 -26.05 -13.14
C ALA A 240 -4.53 -26.09 -14.02
N LYS A 241 -5.04 -24.91 -14.42
CA LYS A 241 -6.19 -24.79 -15.33
C LYS A 241 -5.90 -25.33 -16.73
N ALA A 242 -4.64 -25.29 -17.17
CA ALA A 242 -4.17 -25.90 -18.41
C ALA A 242 -3.98 -27.43 -18.32
N GLY A 243 -4.22 -28.05 -17.15
CA GLY A 243 -3.99 -29.47 -16.91
C GLY A 243 -2.53 -29.86 -16.67
N ASN A 244 -1.61 -28.89 -16.55
CA ASN A 244 -0.20 -29.14 -16.29
C ASN A 244 0.10 -29.11 -14.77
N ALA A 245 -0.23 -30.22 -14.10
CA ALA A 245 -0.05 -30.34 -12.65
C ALA A 245 1.40 -30.18 -12.19
N GLN A 246 2.36 -30.66 -13.00
CA GLN A 246 3.79 -30.56 -12.69
C GLN A 246 4.27 -29.10 -12.70
N ALA A 247 3.95 -28.34 -13.73
CA ALA A 247 4.29 -26.92 -13.80
C ALA A 247 3.57 -26.12 -12.69
N ALA A 248 2.30 -26.43 -12.41
CA ALA A 248 1.57 -25.81 -11.32
C ALA A 248 2.27 -26.02 -9.97
N ALA A 249 2.66 -27.24 -9.65
CA ALA A 249 3.38 -27.57 -8.42
C ALA A 249 4.73 -26.81 -8.32
N GLN A 250 5.47 -26.69 -9.43
CA GLN A 250 6.72 -25.93 -9.46
C GLN A 250 6.52 -24.44 -9.21
N PHE A 251 5.48 -23.82 -9.81
CA PHE A 251 5.17 -22.41 -9.56
C PHE A 251 4.74 -22.17 -8.11
N TYR A 252 3.90 -23.02 -7.55
CA TYR A 252 3.48 -22.92 -6.15
C TYR A 252 4.66 -23.12 -5.18
N ALA A 253 5.60 -24.02 -5.49
CA ALA A 253 6.82 -24.19 -4.68
C ALA A 253 7.66 -22.91 -4.67
N ARG A 254 7.88 -22.30 -5.84
CA ARG A 254 8.59 -21.02 -5.96
C ARG A 254 7.85 -19.88 -5.25
N ALA A 255 6.51 -19.83 -5.37
CA ALA A 255 5.69 -18.87 -4.64
C ALA A 255 5.85 -19.02 -3.12
N SER A 256 5.86 -20.26 -2.62
CA SER A 256 6.09 -20.55 -1.19
C SER A 256 7.48 -20.05 -0.73
N GLN A 257 8.53 -20.30 -1.50
CA GLN A 257 9.89 -19.84 -1.18
C GLN A 257 9.96 -18.32 -1.14
N SER A 258 9.37 -17.64 -2.15
CA SER A 258 9.35 -16.19 -2.24
C SER A 258 8.56 -15.55 -1.08
N ALA A 259 7.42 -16.14 -0.70
CA ALA A 259 6.63 -15.69 0.45
C ALA A 259 7.40 -15.83 1.77
N ARG A 260 8.17 -16.93 1.95
CA ARG A 260 9.04 -17.09 3.13
C ARG A 260 10.10 -16.01 3.19
N GLN A 261 10.74 -15.70 2.05
CA GLN A 261 11.73 -14.63 1.97
C GLN A 261 11.14 -13.27 2.37
N ALA A 262 9.87 -13.03 2.02
CA ALA A 262 9.12 -11.83 2.42
C ALA A 262 8.58 -11.87 3.86
N GLY A 263 8.88 -12.90 4.65
CA GLY A 263 8.31 -13.05 6.00
C GLY A 263 6.82 -13.38 6.04
N ASP A 264 6.17 -13.62 4.88
CA ASP A 264 4.74 -13.94 4.79
C ASP A 264 4.49 -15.44 4.97
N LYS A 265 4.51 -15.86 6.22
CA LYS A 265 4.32 -17.26 6.59
C LYS A 265 2.98 -17.84 6.12
N ALA A 266 1.91 -17.05 6.23
CA ALA A 266 0.56 -17.50 5.86
C ALA A 266 0.45 -17.83 4.36
N SER A 267 0.95 -16.94 3.51
CA SER A 267 1.03 -17.20 2.07
C SER A 267 1.99 -18.32 1.74
N ALA A 268 3.14 -18.42 2.42
CA ALA A 268 4.12 -19.48 2.21
C ALA A 268 3.50 -20.87 2.48
N ASP A 269 2.79 -21.03 3.60
CA ASP A 269 2.11 -22.28 3.97
C ASP A 269 1.00 -22.64 2.98
N ARG A 270 0.22 -21.66 2.54
CA ARG A 270 -0.83 -21.83 1.52
C ARG A 270 -0.23 -22.33 0.19
N TRP A 271 0.82 -21.71 -0.30
CA TRP A 271 1.46 -22.12 -1.54
C TRP A 271 2.16 -23.47 -1.42
N ALA A 272 2.79 -23.77 -0.27
CA ALA A 272 3.40 -25.07 -0.01
C ALA A 272 2.35 -26.20 -0.08
N LYS A 273 1.16 -25.98 0.49
CA LYS A 273 0.06 -26.95 0.41
C LYS A 273 -0.37 -27.23 -1.02
N LEU A 274 -0.45 -26.20 -1.86
CA LEU A 274 -0.79 -26.36 -3.29
C LEU A 274 0.35 -27.01 -4.10
N ALA A 275 1.60 -26.78 -3.75
CA ALA A 275 2.74 -27.43 -4.37
C ALA A 275 2.85 -28.93 -4.03
N GLY A 276 2.24 -29.37 -2.94
CA GLY A 276 2.35 -30.76 -2.47
C GLY A 276 3.79 -31.15 -2.15
N THR A 277 4.24 -32.29 -2.69
CA THR A 277 5.62 -32.81 -2.47
C THR A 277 6.69 -32.07 -3.30
N ALA A 278 6.31 -31.14 -4.19
CA ALA A 278 7.24 -30.41 -5.04
C ALA A 278 8.00 -29.29 -4.31
N VAL A 279 7.72 -29.07 -3.04
CA VAL A 279 8.52 -28.15 -2.21
C VAL A 279 9.88 -28.80 -1.95
N ALA A 280 10.86 -28.51 -2.82
CA ALA A 280 12.24 -28.86 -2.57
C ALA A 280 12.67 -28.21 -1.23
N ALA A 281 13.38 -28.98 -0.40
CA ALA A 281 14.05 -28.42 0.76
C ALA A 281 14.97 -27.29 0.29
N ASP A 282 14.98 -26.18 0.99
CA ASP A 282 15.91 -25.08 0.73
C ASP A 282 17.33 -25.64 0.84
N PRO A 283 18.13 -25.67 -0.24
CA PRO A 283 19.48 -26.24 -0.19
C PRO A 283 20.45 -25.46 0.71
N PHE A 284 20.04 -24.23 1.12
CA PHE A 284 20.78 -23.35 2.01
C PHE A 284 20.15 -23.24 3.41
N ALA A 285 19.08 -24.00 3.69
CA ALA A 285 18.49 -24.02 5.02
C ALA A 285 19.50 -24.52 6.05
N LEU A 286 19.71 -23.75 7.11
CA LEU A 286 20.50 -24.21 8.24
C LEU A 286 19.87 -25.50 8.81
N PRO A 287 20.67 -26.52 9.14
CA PRO A 287 20.15 -27.74 9.73
C PRO A 287 19.44 -27.41 11.02
N THR A 288 18.19 -27.86 11.13
CA THR A 288 17.40 -27.70 12.37
C THR A 288 18.18 -28.31 13.51
N PRO A 289 18.40 -27.60 14.64
CA PRO A 289 19.12 -28.21 15.79
C PRO A 289 18.34 -29.46 16.19
N SER A 290 19.00 -30.60 16.14
CA SER A 290 18.45 -31.86 16.61
C SER A 290 18.01 -31.68 18.06
N ALA A 291 16.74 -31.90 18.33
CA ALA A 291 16.23 -31.90 19.71
C ALA A 291 17.08 -32.93 20.50
N THR A 292 17.91 -32.43 21.39
CA THR A 292 18.69 -33.28 22.30
C THR A 292 17.71 -34.10 23.12
N PRO A 293 17.78 -35.43 23.14
CA PRO A 293 16.89 -36.22 23.97
C PRO A 293 17.09 -35.83 25.42
N GLN A 294 16.07 -35.28 26.08
CA GLN A 294 16.08 -35.13 27.52
C GLN A 294 16.18 -36.52 28.14
N LYS A 295 17.35 -36.83 28.73
CA LYS A 295 17.50 -37.98 29.60
C LYS A 295 16.55 -37.86 30.77
N LYS A 296 15.62 -38.83 30.87
CA LYS A 296 14.84 -39.06 32.07
C LYS A 296 15.72 -39.53 33.23
#